data_542b2b6058e83d20e3401b719cccb2d7
#
_entry.id   542b2b6058e83d20e3401b719cccb2d7
#
_cell.length_a   1.000
_cell.length_b   1.000
_cell.length_c   1.000
_cell.angle_alpha   90.00
_cell.angle_beta   90.00
_cell.angle_gamma   90.00
#
_symmetry.space_group_name_H-M   'P 1'
#
loop_
_entity.id
_entity.type
_entity.pdbx_description
1 polymer ?
#
loop_
_entity_poly.entity_id
_entity_poly.type
_entity_poly.pdbx_seq_one_letter_code
_entity_poly.pdbx_strand_id
1 'polypeptide(L)'
;MVRNNNEKILIIGGSSGIGLATAELFAKNKYHITIASPNAMNNLSEFSKINLDFTNETAIKSFFENNRDFDYVIASATTPPARGQFLSINIEDAKKCFNKFWGMVHVIRYAAQYSKQLKAISIISGAAADKRGAPTTFLATLSMAINVLVESLAIELAPIRINAISPGLTHTPIYGDTPQKTLQEWADGTPLKRLATADEVAEVIHFVTLHPQMTGAIIPVDAGGRLV
;
A
#
# COMPACT_ATOMS: atom_id res chain seq x y z
N MET A 1 21.38 -7.07 -15.97
CA MET A 1 20.94 -5.94 -16.81
C MET A 1 21.20 -4.65 -16.03
N VAL A 2 22.02 -3.74 -16.53
CA VAL A 2 22.17 -2.40 -15.95
C VAL A 2 20.86 -1.68 -16.23
N ARG A 3 20.02 -1.50 -15.20
CA ARG A 3 18.78 -0.73 -15.33
C ARG A 3 19.12 0.75 -15.44
N ASN A 4 18.47 1.41 -16.38
CA ASN A 4 18.69 2.82 -16.64
C ASN A 4 18.10 3.63 -15.48
N ASN A 5 18.95 4.31 -14.71
CA ASN A 5 18.63 4.89 -13.40
C ASN A 5 17.81 6.20 -13.44
N ASN A 6 17.09 6.47 -14.54
CA ASN A 6 16.24 7.66 -14.69
C ASN A 6 14.73 7.39 -14.46
N GLU A 7 14.37 6.18 -14.00
CA GLU A 7 12.96 5.83 -13.80
C GLU A 7 12.40 6.53 -12.56
N LYS A 8 11.17 7.03 -12.70
CA LYS A 8 10.47 7.82 -11.68
C LYS A 8 9.40 7.00 -10.98
N ILE A 9 9.43 7.02 -9.67
CA ILE A 9 8.49 6.31 -8.81
C ILE A 9 7.69 7.30 -7.98
N LEU A 10 6.38 7.18 -8.03
CA LEU A 10 5.47 7.85 -7.10
C LEU A 10 5.09 6.88 -5.96
N ILE A 11 5.26 7.33 -4.72
CA ILE A 11 4.83 6.58 -3.52
C ILE A 11 3.77 7.38 -2.77
N ILE A 12 2.53 6.95 -2.88
CA ILE A 12 1.39 7.51 -2.13
C ILE A 12 1.39 6.88 -0.73
N GLY A 13 1.51 7.70 0.31
CA GLY A 13 1.68 7.23 1.69
C GLY A 13 3.13 6.91 2.05
N GLY A 14 4.09 7.56 1.39
CA GLY A 14 5.53 7.34 1.59
C GLY A 14 6.16 8.07 2.77
N SER A 15 5.41 8.75 3.63
CA SER A 15 5.96 9.55 4.73
C SER A 15 6.33 8.77 5.98
N SER A 16 5.92 7.52 6.10
CA SER A 16 6.20 6.66 7.26
C SER A 16 6.02 5.17 6.94
N GLY A 17 6.45 4.30 7.86
CA GLY A 17 6.20 2.86 7.82
C GLY A 17 6.63 2.21 6.52
N ILE A 18 5.78 1.32 5.97
CA ILE A 18 6.07 0.55 4.75
C ILE A 18 6.38 1.46 3.55
N GLY A 19 5.63 2.56 3.40
CA GLY A 19 5.84 3.48 2.28
C GLY A 19 7.19 4.19 2.33
N LEU A 20 7.63 4.61 3.51
CA LEU A 20 8.95 5.22 3.71
C LEU A 20 10.08 4.22 3.47
N ALA A 21 10.01 3.04 4.07
CA ALA A 21 10.99 1.97 3.84
C ALA A 21 11.11 1.62 2.35
N THR A 22 9.96 1.62 1.64
CA THR A 22 9.93 1.43 0.18
C THR A 22 10.65 2.57 -0.54
N ALA A 23 10.41 3.83 -0.16
CA ALA A 23 11.08 4.99 -0.76
C ALA A 23 12.59 4.91 -0.59
N GLU A 24 13.05 4.62 0.61
CA GLU A 24 14.47 4.47 0.94
C GLU A 24 15.13 3.33 0.15
N LEU A 25 14.45 2.17 0.02
CA LEU A 25 14.96 1.04 -0.74
C LEU A 25 15.12 1.35 -2.23
N PHE A 26 14.12 1.99 -2.85
CA PHE A 26 14.20 2.39 -4.25
C PHE A 26 15.24 3.49 -4.46
N ALA A 27 15.38 4.44 -3.54
CA ALA A 27 16.40 5.49 -3.61
C ALA A 27 17.83 4.92 -3.55
N LYS A 28 18.09 3.95 -2.65
CA LYS A 28 19.36 3.19 -2.62
C LYS A 28 19.67 2.52 -3.96
N ASN A 29 18.64 2.14 -4.71
CA ASN A 29 18.74 1.57 -6.06
C ASN A 29 18.72 2.65 -7.17
N LYS A 30 18.88 3.93 -6.81
CA LYS A 30 19.04 5.10 -7.69
C LYS A 30 17.81 5.43 -8.56
N TYR A 31 16.60 5.13 -8.09
CA TYR A 31 15.36 5.62 -8.68
C TYR A 31 15.07 7.06 -8.22
N HIS A 32 14.37 7.82 -9.05
CA HIS A 32 13.86 9.14 -8.67
C HIS A 32 12.54 9.00 -7.92
N ILE A 33 12.52 9.34 -6.65
CA ILE A 33 11.37 9.14 -5.77
C ILE A 33 10.61 10.43 -5.55
N THR A 34 9.30 10.36 -5.75
CA THR A 34 8.34 11.37 -5.30
C THR A 34 7.43 10.76 -4.24
N ILE A 35 7.39 11.35 -3.07
CA ILE A 35 6.49 10.96 -1.98
C ILE A 35 5.27 11.88 -1.97
N ALA A 36 4.08 11.28 -1.97
CA ALA A 36 2.82 11.99 -1.80
C ALA A 36 2.13 11.55 -0.50
N SER A 37 1.79 12.51 0.37
CA SER A 37 1.16 12.27 1.66
C SER A 37 0.47 13.56 2.15
N PRO A 38 -0.64 13.51 2.92
CA PRO A 38 -1.32 14.70 3.45
C PRO A 38 -0.42 15.61 4.30
N ASN A 39 0.60 15.04 4.92
CA ASN A 39 1.57 15.76 5.74
C ASN A 39 2.98 15.48 5.25
N ALA A 40 3.22 15.61 3.95
CA ALA A 40 4.53 15.36 3.33
C ALA A 40 5.58 16.29 3.95
N MET A 41 6.37 15.74 4.80
CA MET A 41 7.00 16.38 5.91
C MET A 41 8.36 16.98 5.71
N ASN A 42 8.68 17.87 6.62
CA ASN A 42 9.91 18.65 6.68
C ASN A 42 11.19 17.80 6.84
N ASN A 43 11.06 16.53 7.26
CA ASN A 43 12.19 15.68 7.66
C ASN A 43 12.71 14.73 6.56
N LEU A 44 12.17 14.77 5.35
CA LEU A 44 12.57 13.89 4.23
C LEU A 44 13.22 14.74 3.13
N SER A 45 14.35 15.38 3.42
CA SER A 45 15.01 16.34 2.51
C SER A 45 15.53 15.72 1.20
N GLU A 46 15.72 14.41 1.18
CA GLU A 46 16.28 13.68 0.04
C GLU A 46 15.24 13.28 -1.04
N PHE A 47 13.95 13.45 -0.76
CA PHE A 47 12.87 13.09 -1.70
C PHE A 47 12.09 14.30 -2.19
N SER A 48 11.61 14.24 -3.43
CA SER A 48 10.54 15.14 -3.88
C SER A 48 9.26 14.86 -3.11
N LYS A 49 8.57 15.91 -2.63
CA LYS A 49 7.41 15.78 -1.74
C LYS A 49 6.22 16.53 -2.25
N ILE A 50 5.05 15.92 -2.08
CA ILE A 50 3.78 16.51 -2.48
C ILE A 50 2.78 16.30 -1.36
N ASN A 51 2.11 17.40 -0.98
CA ASN A 51 0.98 17.33 -0.05
C ASN A 51 -0.24 16.85 -0.84
N LEU A 52 -0.67 15.61 -0.60
CA LEU A 52 -1.74 14.97 -1.35
C LEU A 52 -2.51 13.99 -0.48
N ASP A 53 -3.81 14.25 -0.32
CA ASP A 53 -4.74 13.30 0.28
C ASP A 53 -5.29 12.37 -0.79
N PHE A 54 -4.93 11.09 -0.72
CA PHE A 54 -5.35 10.08 -1.70
C PHE A 54 -6.85 9.78 -1.67
N THR A 55 -7.56 10.15 -0.62
CA THR A 55 -9.02 10.01 -0.53
C THR A 55 -9.77 11.12 -1.26
N ASN A 56 -9.09 12.22 -1.58
CA ASN A 56 -9.65 13.33 -2.33
C ASN A 56 -9.49 13.11 -3.84
N GLU A 57 -10.56 12.66 -4.50
CA GLU A 57 -10.57 12.36 -5.93
C GLU A 57 -10.11 13.54 -6.80
N THR A 58 -10.62 14.74 -6.53
CA THR A 58 -10.28 15.94 -7.32
C THR A 58 -8.80 16.28 -7.20
N ALA A 59 -8.22 16.16 -6.01
CA ALA A 59 -6.79 16.39 -5.79
C ALA A 59 -5.94 15.37 -6.53
N ILE A 60 -6.29 14.06 -6.47
CA ILE A 60 -5.58 12.99 -7.18
C ILE A 60 -5.67 13.19 -8.70
N LYS A 61 -6.85 13.49 -9.22
CA LYS A 61 -7.05 13.76 -10.64
C LYS A 61 -6.16 14.91 -11.11
N SER A 62 -6.26 16.08 -10.46
CA SER A 62 -5.47 17.26 -10.79
C SER A 62 -3.96 16.98 -10.69
N PHE A 63 -3.53 16.19 -9.70
CA PHE A 63 -2.15 15.79 -9.55
C PHE A 63 -1.63 15.04 -10.78
N PHE A 64 -2.32 13.98 -11.22
CA PHE A 64 -1.88 13.19 -12.38
C PHE A 64 -2.08 13.91 -13.71
N GLU A 65 -3.02 14.83 -13.84
CA GLU A 65 -3.15 15.71 -15.02
C GLU A 65 -1.89 16.56 -15.24
N ASN A 66 -1.23 16.97 -14.16
CA ASN A 66 -0.05 17.84 -14.18
C ASN A 66 1.29 17.08 -14.03
N ASN A 67 1.26 15.81 -13.62
CA ASN A 67 2.46 14.98 -13.35
C ASN A 67 2.31 13.63 -14.06
N ARG A 68 2.79 13.53 -15.30
CA ARG A 68 2.49 12.42 -16.23
C ARG A 68 3.66 11.49 -16.52
N ASP A 69 4.76 11.63 -15.83
CA ASP A 69 6.04 11.01 -16.18
C ASP A 69 6.56 9.98 -15.16
N PHE A 70 5.62 9.31 -14.46
CA PHE A 70 5.96 8.21 -13.57
C PHE A 70 6.02 6.88 -14.33
N ASP A 71 7.08 6.11 -14.08
CA ASP A 71 7.24 4.72 -14.56
C ASP A 71 6.53 3.72 -13.64
N TYR A 72 6.50 4.00 -12.34
CA TYR A 72 5.88 3.14 -11.34
C TYR A 72 5.09 3.96 -10.33
N VAL A 73 3.96 3.42 -9.88
CA VAL A 73 3.15 3.98 -8.80
C VAL A 73 2.99 2.94 -7.70
N ILE A 74 3.31 3.34 -6.47
CA ILE A 74 3.15 2.49 -5.28
C ILE A 74 2.17 3.17 -4.35
N ALA A 75 1.05 2.51 -4.06
CA ALA A 75 0.01 3.03 -3.18
C ALA A 75 0.06 2.30 -1.83
N SER A 76 0.76 2.91 -0.88
CA SER A 76 0.95 2.43 0.50
C SER A 76 0.10 3.18 1.53
N ALA A 77 -0.64 4.21 1.10
CA ALA A 77 -1.50 4.98 1.99
C ALA A 77 -2.62 4.12 2.59
N THR A 78 -3.03 4.46 3.81
CA THR A 78 -4.12 3.79 4.50
C THR A 78 -5.01 4.78 5.24
N THR A 79 -6.18 4.32 5.65
CA THR A 79 -7.13 5.03 6.52
C THR A 79 -7.20 4.31 7.86
N PRO A 80 -7.70 4.94 8.93
CA PRO A 80 -7.91 4.26 10.19
C PRO A 80 -8.73 2.97 10.02
N PRO A 81 -8.26 1.84 10.57
CA PRO A 81 -8.96 0.57 10.47
C PRO A 81 -10.20 0.55 11.36
N ALA A 82 -11.32 0.04 10.83
CA ALA A 82 -12.52 -0.23 11.63
C ALA A 82 -12.43 -1.62 12.24
N ARG A 83 -12.37 -1.70 13.57
CA ARG A 83 -12.27 -2.94 14.36
C ARG A 83 -13.38 -3.00 15.41
N GLY A 84 -14.01 -4.15 15.56
CA GLY A 84 -15.06 -4.37 16.56
C GLY A 84 -16.01 -5.48 16.18
N GLN A 85 -16.93 -5.82 17.08
CA GLN A 85 -18.02 -6.76 16.81
C GLN A 85 -19.02 -6.11 15.86
N PHE A 86 -19.52 -6.86 14.90
CA PHE A 86 -20.39 -6.35 13.82
C PHE A 86 -21.61 -5.59 14.33
N LEU A 87 -22.26 -6.07 15.38
CA LEU A 87 -23.49 -5.47 15.94
C LEU A 87 -23.22 -4.20 16.76
N SER A 88 -21.97 -3.91 17.15
CA SER A 88 -21.64 -2.79 18.02
C SER A 88 -20.62 -1.81 17.44
N ILE A 89 -20.05 -2.12 16.28
CA ILE A 89 -19.10 -1.23 15.61
C ILE A 89 -19.78 0.06 15.17
N ASN A 90 -19.09 1.18 15.27
CA ASN A 90 -19.56 2.43 14.72
C ASN A 90 -19.53 2.37 13.17
N ILE A 91 -20.69 2.52 12.56
CA ILE A 91 -20.84 2.44 11.09
C ILE A 91 -20.09 3.57 10.37
N GLU A 92 -19.99 4.75 10.96
CA GLU A 92 -19.21 5.85 10.36
C GLU A 92 -17.71 5.54 10.34
N ASP A 93 -17.18 4.83 11.34
CA ASP A 93 -15.80 4.38 11.31
C ASP A 93 -15.58 3.30 10.25
N ALA A 94 -16.54 2.41 10.07
CA ALA A 94 -16.54 1.44 8.97
C ALA A 94 -16.52 2.12 7.60
N LYS A 95 -17.36 3.15 7.39
CA LYS A 95 -17.36 3.95 6.16
C LYS A 95 -16.02 4.65 5.93
N LYS A 96 -15.45 5.29 6.97
CA LYS A 96 -14.12 5.93 6.90
C LYS A 96 -13.02 4.92 6.53
N CYS A 97 -13.08 3.71 7.08
CA CYS A 97 -12.15 2.64 6.70
C CYS A 97 -12.20 2.35 5.19
N PHE A 98 -13.39 2.33 4.59
CA PHE A 98 -13.59 2.12 3.16
C PHE A 98 -13.12 3.29 2.26
N ASN A 99 -12.79 4.45 2.80
CA ASN A 99 -12.13 5.52 2.03
C ASN A 99 -10.78 5.04 1.47
N LYS A 100 -10.12 4.05 2.09
CA LYS A 100 -8.94 3.41 1.52
C LYS A 100 -9.24 2.78 0.15
N PHE A 101 -10.37 2.05 0.01
CA PHE A 101 -10.75 1.44 -1.26
C PHE A 101 -10.91 2.50 -2.36
N TRP A 102 -11.70 3.52 -2.10
CA TRP A 102 -11.93 4.60 -3.08
C TRP A 102 -10.65 5.37 -3.39
N GLY A 103 -9.83 5.63 -2.39
CA GLY A 103 -8.51 6.23 -2.60
C GLY A 103 -7.61 5.41 -3.53
N MET A 104 -7.59 4.07 -3.37
CA MET A 104 -6.87 3.19 -4.29
C MET A 104 -7.46 3.23 -5.70
N VAL A 105 -8.79 3.24 -5.83
CA VAL A 105 -9.47 3.38 -7.13
C VAL A 105 -9.06 4.68 -7.82
N HIS A 106 -9.07 5.80 -7.10
CA HIS A 106 -8.66 7.11 -7.65
C HIS A 106 -7.21 7.08 -8.14
N VAL A 107 -6.29 6.56 -7.31
CA VAL A 107 -4.86 6.47 -7.67
C VAL A 107 -4.65 5.60 -8.90
N ILE A 108 -5.23 4.40 -8.94
CA ILE A 108 -5.08 3.48 -10.09
C ILE A 108 -5.63 4.12 -11.36
N ARG A 109 -6.87 4.62 -11.28
CA ARG A 109 -7.57 5.20 -12.43
C ARG A 109 -6.78 6.33 -13.06
N TYR A 110 -6.39 7.33 -12.26
CA TYR A 110 -5.74 8.51 -12.80
C TYR A 110 -4.26 8.30 -13.12
N ALA A 111 -3.56 7.40 -12.42
CA ALA A 111 -2.23 6.97 -12.82
C ALA A 111 -2.26 6.31 -14.21
N ALA A 112 -3.15 5.34 -14.42
CA ALA A 112 -3.28 4.65 -15.70
C ALA A 112 -3.75 5.58 -16.84
N GLN A 113 -4.63 6.53 -16.54
CA GLN A 113 -5.16 7.46 -17.55
C GLN A 113 -4.14 8.50 -18.01
N TYR A 114 -3.31 9.01 -17.11
CA TYR A 114 -2.48 10.18 -17.39
C TYR A 114 -0.97 9.88 -17.49
N SER A 115 -0.44 8.85 -16.83
CA SER A 115 0.99 8.54 -16.87
C SER A 115 1.34 7.76 -18.14
N LYS A 116 1.95 8.44 -19.12
CA LYS A 116 2.20 7.91 -20.46
C LYS A 116 3.20 6.75 -20.53
N GLN A 117 4.06 6.61 -19.53
CA GLN A 117 5.13 5.61 -19.48
C GLN A 117 4.97 4.61 -18.34
N LEU A 118 3.77 4.55 -17.74
CA LEU A 118 3.48 3.71 -16.58
C LEU A 118 3.67 2.23 -16.91
N LYS A 119 4.54 1.56 -16.15
CA LYS A 119 4.90 0.14 -16.34
C LYS A 119 4.20 -0.76 -15.32
N ALA A 120 4.10 -0.27 -14.07
CA ALA A 120 3.41 -1.04 -13.03
C ALA A 120 2.84 -0.18 -11.91
N ILE A 121 1.79 -0.71 -11.28
CA ILE A 121 1.19 -0.22 -10.04
C ILE A 121 1.31 -1.32 -8.98
N SER A 122 1.81 -0.98 -7.79
CA SER A 122 1.83 -1.86 -6.62
C SER A 122 1.00 -1.28 -5.49
N ILE A 123 0.11 -2.09 -4.91
CA ILE A 123 -0.85 -1.64 -3.90
C ILE A 123 -0.68 -2.41 -2.61
N ILE A 124 -0.83 -1.74 -1.47
CA ILE A 124 -0.88 -2.40 -0.17
C ILE A 124 -2.33 -2.73 0.18
N SER A 125 -2.63 -4.03 0.15
CA SER A 125 -3.89 -4.62 0.62
C SER A 125 -3.81 -4.91 2.14
N GLY A 126 -3.98 -6.15 2.55
CA GLY A 126 -3.81 -6.62 3.93
C GLY A 126 -4.19 -8.08 4.11
N ALA A 127 -3.42 -8.82 4.92
CA ALA A 127 -3.66 -10.23 5.22
C ALA A 127 -4.99 -10.51 5.95
N ALA A 128 -5.66 -9.46 6.43
CA ALA A 128 -7.03 -9.57 6.95
C ALA A 128 -8.02 -10.13 5.94
N ALA A 129 -7.75 -10.03 4.63
CA ALA A 129 -8.56 -10.63 3.58
C ALA A 129 -8.78 -12.13 3.79
N ASP A 130 -7.77 -12.84 4.26
CA ASP A 130 -7.78 -14.29 4.45
C ASP A 130 -8.18 -14.70 5.89
N LYS A 131 -8.14 -13.76 6.85
CA LYS A 131 -8.48 -13.98 8.26
C LYS A 131 -9.84 -13.36 8.60
N ARG A 132 -10.89 -14.13 8.40
CA ARG A 132 -12.28 -13.65 8.51
C ARG A 132 -12.80 -13.74 9.94
N GLY A 133 -13.71 -12.82 10.28
CA GLY A 133 -14.42 -12.79 11.57
C GLY A 133 -14.09 -11.57 12.43
N ALA A 134 -14.68 -11.50 13.60
CA ALA A 134 -14.45 -10.42 14.56
C ALA A 134 -13.03 -10.50 15.13
N PRO A 135 -12.39 -9.33 15.39
CA PRO A 135 -12.93 -7.97 15.26
C PRO A 135 -12.60 -7.29 13.92
N THR A 136 -12.35 -8.03 12.85
CA THR A 136 -11.78 -7.51 11.61
C THR A 136 -12.71 -7.59 10.39
N THR A 137 -14.01 -7.81 10.57
CA THR A 137 -14.97 -8.02 9.48
C THR A 137 -14.87 -6.96 8.37
N PHE A 138 -14.92 -5.67 8.71
CA PHE A 138 -14.84 -4.60 7.70
C PHE A 138 -13.44 -4.49 7.07
N LEU A 139 -12.39 -4.73 7.85
CA LEU A 139 -11.03 -4.72 7.34
C LEU A 139 -10.78 -5.90 6.37
N ALA A 140 -11.30 -7.08 6.68
CA ALA A 140 -11.24 -8.25 5.81
C ALA A 140 -12.00 -8.01 4.50
N THR A 141 -13.22 -7.47 4.59
CA THR A 141 -14.04 -7.12 3.40
C THR A 141 -13.32 -6.10 2.52
N LEU A 142 -12.77 -5.04 3.12
CA LEU A 142 -11.99 -4.02 2.42
C LEU A 142 -10.78 -4.63 1.70
N SER A 143 -10.00 -5.44 2.41
CA SER A 143 -8.80 -6.05 1.84
C SER A 143 -9.14 -7.02 0.71
N MET A 144 -10.20 -7.80 0.86
CA MET A 144 -10.69 -8.68 -0.20
C MET A 144 -11.19 -7.89 -1.42
N ALA A 145 -11.91 -6.78 -1.21
CA ALA A 145 -12.35 -5.91 -2.31
C ALA A 145 -11.16 -5.34 -3.11
N ILE A 146 -10.09 -4.94 -2.41
CA ILE A 146 -8.85 -4.48 -3.07
C ILE A 146 -8.20 -5.62 -3.86
N ASN A 147 -8.16 -6.85 -3.31
CA ASN A 147 -7.56 -8.00 -4.01
C ASN A 147 -8.31 -8.30 -5.31
N VAL A 148 -9.64 -8.39 -5.26
CA VAL A 148 -10.47 -8.62 -6.47
C VAL A 148 -10.33 -7.48 -7.48
N LEU A 149 -10.25 -6.22 -7.02
CA LEU A 149 -10.01 -5.06 -7.89
C LEU A 149 -8.68 -5.22 -8.65
N VAL A 150 -7.61 -5.62 -7.97
CA VAL A 150 -6.28 -5.82 -8.58
C VAL A 150 -6.30 -6.93 -9.62
N GLU A 151 -6.91 -8.08 -9.31
CA GLU A 151 -7.04 -9.20 -10.24
C GLU A 151 -7.81 -8.80 -11.50
N SER A 152 -8.92 -8.09 -11.35
CA SER A 152 -9.74 -7.60 -12.47
C SER A 152 -8.99 -6.58 -13.34
N LEU A 153 -8.35 -5.60 -12.70
CA LEU A 153 -7.62 -4.55 -13.41
C LEU A 153 -6.32 -5.03 -14.05
N ALA A 154 -5.75 -6.16 -13.61
CA ALA A 154 -4.60 -6.77 -14.28
C ALA A 154 -4.91 -7.19 -15.72
N ILE A 155 -6.17 -7.51 -16.01
CA ILE A 155 -6.66 -7.83 -17.36
C ILE A 155 -6.98 -6.54 -18.11
N GLU A 156 -7.71 -5.63 -17.47
CA GLU A 156 -8.24 -4.42 -18.12
C GLU A 156 -7.16 -3.40 -18.46
N LEU A 157 -6.14 -3.26 -17.60
CA LEU A 157 -5.09 -2.26 -17.75
C LEU A 157 -3.86 -2.75 -18.53
N ALA A 158 -3.84 -4.01 -18.98
CA ALA A 158 -2.70 -4.53 -19.73
C ALA A 158 -2.35 -3.61 -20.92
N PRO A 159 -1.08 -3.30 -21.16
CA PRO A 159 0.12 -3.93 -20.62
C PRO A 159 0.65 -3.33 -19.29
N ILE A 160 -0.05 -2.39 -18.65
CA ILE A 160 0.30 -1.89 -17.33
C ILE A 160 0.09 -3.03 -16.32
N ARG A 161 1.15 -3.43 -15.59
CA ARG A 161 1.05 -4.47 -14.59
C ARG A 161 0.47 -3.89 -13.29
N ILE A 162 -0.36 -4.66 -12.60
CA ILE A 162 -0.87 -4.28 -11.29
C ILE A 162 -0.82 -5.47 -10.33
N ASN A 163 -0.29 -5.27 -9.12
CA ASN A 163 -0.20 -6.30 -8.11
C ASN A 163 -0.51 -5.74 -6.72
N ALA A 164 -0.92 -6.59 -5.80
CA ALA A 164 -1.09 -6.24 -4.40
C ALA A 164 -0.10 -7.00 -3.51
N ILE A 165 0.42 -6.30 -2.53
CA ILE A 165 1.13 -6.88 -1.40
C ILE A 165 0.14 -6.91 -0.23
N SER A 166 0.03 -8.04 0.44
CA SER A 166 -0.90 -8.31 1.53
C SER A 166 -0.13 -8.51 2.85
N PRO A 167 0.29 -7.42 3.52
CA PRO A 167 1.03 -7.53 4.76
C PRO A 167 0.14 -8.03 5.90
N GLY A 168 0.74 -8.82 6.78
CA GLY A 168 0.22 -9.09 8.09
C GLY A 168 0.52 -7.96 9.08
N LEU A 169 0.62 -8.33 10.35
CA LEU A 169 1.03 -7.41 11.39
C LEU A 169 2.50 -7.00 11.16
N THR A 170 2.70 -5.72 10.86
CA THR A 170 4.01 -5.16 10.50
C THR A 170 4.36 -4.05 11.48
N HIS A 171 5.53 -4.12 12.09
CA HIS A 171 6.00 -3.10 13.04
C HIS A 171 6.16 -1.74 12.32
N THR A 172 5.20 -0.85 12.55
CA THR A 172 5.12 0.48 11.91
C THR A 172 4.45 1.48 12.86
N PRO A 173 4.60 2.79 12.64
CA PRO A 173 3.96 3.82 13.44
C PRO A 173 2.42 3.75 13.51
N ILE A 174 1.76 2.96 12.65
CA ILE A 174 0.30 2.79 12.68
C ILE A 174 -0.21 2.20 14.00
N TYR A 175 0.64 1.49 14.73
CA TYR A 175 0.29 0.92 16.02
C TYR A 175 0.48 1.90 17.19
N GLY A 176 1.10 3.08 16.95
CA GLY A 176 1.26 4.13 17.96
C GLY A 176 1.80 3.61 19.27
N ASP A 177 1.09 3.92 20.36
CA ASP A 177 1.44 3.55 21.73
C ASP A 177 0.96 2.14 22.13
N THR A 178 0.74 1.23 21.17
CA THR A 178 0.35 -0.16 21.51
C THR A 178 1.39 -0.79 22.42
N PRO A 179 0.98 -1.31 23.60
CA PRO A 179 1.92 -1.87 24.57
C PRO A 179 2.76 -3.01 23.95
N GLN A 180 4.05 -3.07 24.32
CA GLN A 180 4.97 -4.10 23.82
C GLN A 180 4.47 -5.52 24.09
N LYS A 181 3.80 -5.74 25.22
CA LYS A 181 3.17 -7.03 25.57
C LYS A 181 2.13 -7.43 24.51
N THR A 182 1.27 -6.49 24.09
CA THR A 182 0.25 -6.74 23.07
C THR A 182 0.88 -7.04 21.71
N LEU A 183 1.96 -6.32 21.34
CA LEU A 183 2.70 -6.60 20.12
C LEU A 183 3.33 -8.00 20.15
N GLN A 184 3.85 -8.43 21.32
CA GLN A 184 4.38 -9.77 21.49
C GLN A 184 3.29 -10.84 21.41
N GLU A 185 2.13 -10.62 22.05
CA GLU A 185 0.97 -11.52 21.94
C GLU A 185 0.53 -11.72 20.49
N TRP A 186 0.53 -10.64 19.71
CA TRP A 186 0.23 -10.70 18.27
C TRP A 186 1.29 -11.47 17.50
N ALA A 187 2.57 -11.27 17.81
CA ALA A 187 3.68 -11.99 17.21
C ALA A 187 3.58 -13.49 17.50
N ASP A 188 3.31 -13.85 18.75
CA ASP A 188 3.15 -15.24 19.20
C ASP A 188 1.96 -15.96 18.53
N GLY A 189 0.97 -15.20 18.07
CA GLY A 189 -0.16 -15.67 17.28
C GLY A 189 0.17 -16.01 15.83
N THR A 190 1.39 -15.78 15.34
CA THR A 190 1.81 -16.12 13.99
C THR A 190 2.69 -17.38 13.97
N PRO A 191 2.71 -18.16 12.88
CA PRO A 191 3.63 -19.32 12.75
C PRO A 191 5.11 -18.97 12.96
N LEU A 192 5.58 -17.83 12.44
CA LEU A 192 6.97 -17.41 12.60
C LEU A 192 7.27 -16.69 13.92
N LYS A 193 6.27 -16.52 14.82
CA LYS A 193 6.39 -15.93 16.16
C LYS A 193 7.01 -14.53 16.16
N ARG A 194 6.78 -13.75 15.12
CA ARG A 194 7.26 -12.38 15.02
C ARG A 194 6.38 -11.51 14.12
N LEU A 195 6.46 -10.21 14.29
CA LEU A 195 5.92 -9.24 13.34
C LEU A 195 6.91 -9.07 12.17
N ALA A 196 6.38 -8.72 11.00
CA ALA A 196 7.22 -8.26 9.90
C ALA A 196 7.80 -6.86 10.22
N THR A 197 8.92 -6.52 9.63
CA THR A 197 9.41 -5.14 9.58
C THR A 197 8.91 -4.41 8.34
N ALA A 198 8.95 -3.08 8.35
CA ALA A 198 8.62 -2.29 7.18
C ALA A 198 9.57 -2.60 6.00
N ASP A 199 10.85 -2.84 6.29
CA ASP A 199 11.86 -3.17 5.29
C ASP A 199 11.59 -4.50 4.60
N GLU A 200 11.19 -5.54 5.34
CA GLU A 200 10.83 -6.85 4.77
C GLU A 200 9.65 -6.75 3.80
N VAL A 201 8.67 -5.91 4.11
CA VAL A 201 7.55 -5.65 3.20
C VAL A 201 8.02 -4.83 1.99
N ALA A 202 8.90 -3.84 2.19
CA ALA A 202 9.46 -3.02 1.12
C ALA A 202 10.27 -3.84 0.11
N GLU A 203 11.02 -4.85 0.57
CA GLU A 203 11.74 -5.78 -0.32
C GLU A 203 10.80 -6.54 -1.26
N VAL A 204 9.65 -6.98 -0.76
CA VAL A 204 8.64 -7.66 -1.59
C VAL A 204 7.98 -6.67 -2.56
N ILE A 205 7.67 -5.44 -2.11
CA ILE A 205 7.15 -4.38 -2.99
C ILE A 205 8.15 -4.11 -4.12
N HIS A 206 9.42 -3.95 -3.81
CA HIS A 206 10.49 -3.72 -4.78
C HIS A 206 10.55 -4.85 -5.82
N PHE A 207 10.59 -6.10 -5.35
CA PHE A 207 10.62 -7.26 -6.24
C PHE A 207 9.41 -7.31 -7.17
N VAL A 208 8.20 -7.23 -6.63
CA VAL A 208 6.94 -7.34 -7.39
C VAL A 208 6.77 -6.19 -8.38
N THR A 209 7.11 -4.96 -7.96
CA THR A 209 7.03 -3.76 -8.82
C THR A 209 7.89 -3.91 -10.07
N LEU A 210 9.09 -4.47 -9.92
CA LEU A 210 10.08 -4.55 -10.99
C LEU A 210 10.04 -5.85 -11.81
N HIS A 211 9.39 -6.90 -11.31
CA HIS A 211 9.37 -8.20 -11.98
C HIS A 211 8.45 -8.19 -13.21
N PRO A 212 8.97 -8.41 -14.44
CA PRO A 212 8.22 -8.13 -15.69
C PRO A 212 7.06 -9.10 -15.96
N GLN A 213 7.04 -10.27 -15.34
CA GLN A 213 6.01 -11.30 -15.56
C GLN A 213 4.94 -11.36 -14.46
N MET A 214 4.96 -10.40 -13.51
CA MET A 214 3.98 -10.40 -12.42
C MET A 214 2.91 -9.33 -12.67
N THR A 215 1.67 -9.79 -12.83
CA THR A 215 0.45 -8.95 -12.83
C THR A 215 -0.72 -9.75 -12.26
N GLY A 216 -1.63 -9.10 -11.55
CA GLY A 216 -2.77 -9.73 -10.87
C GLY A 216 -2.39 -10.55 -9.63
N ALA A 217 -1.14 -10.50 -9.19
CA ALA A 217 -0.69 -11.27 -8.04
C ALA A 217 -1.06 -10.58 -6.71
N ILE A 218 -1.51 -11.38 -5.75
CA ILE A 218 -1.74 -10.97 -4.35
C ILE A 218 -0.67 -11.67 -3.51
N ILE A 219 0.32 -10.93 -3.01
CA ILE A 219 1.50 -11.50 -2.36
C ILE A 219 1.41 -11.33 -0.84
N PRO A 220 1.18 -12.40 -0.07
CA PRO A 220 1.15 -12.32 1.38
C PRO A 220 2.56 -12.16 1.98
N VAL A 221 2.68 -11.24 2.95
CA VAL A 221 3.88 -11.02 3.77
C VAL A 221 3.41 -10.93 5.22
N ASP A 222 3.06 -12.07 5.82
CA ASP A 222 2.23 -12.12 7.04
C ASP A 222 2.74 -13.10 8.10
N ALA A 223 3.97 -13.57 8.00
CA ALA A 223 4.54 -14.58 8.92
C ALA A 223 3.68 -15.85 9.05
N GLY A 224 2.84 -16.14 8.03
CA GLY A 224 1.88 -17.25 8.03
C GLY A 224 0.59 -16.97 8.83
N GLY A 225 0.40 -15.75 9.32
CA GLY A 225 -0.71 -15.39 10.21
C GLY A 225 -2.11 -15.63 9.64
N ARG A 226 -2.27 -15.66 8.29
CA ARG A 226 -3.54 -15.99 7.64
C ARG A 226 -3.93 -17.46 7.72
N LEU A 227 -2.98 -18.34 8.08
CA LEU A 227 -3.17 -19.79 8.09
C LEU A 227 -3.64 -20.32 9.46
N VAL A 228 -3.64 -19.48 10.50
CA VAL A 228 -3.93 -19.83 11.90
C VAL A 228 -4.98 -18.92 12.52
#